data_dce9dbb4ce76b7a01da2e96dae9b96b7
#
_entry.id   dce9dbb4ce76b7a01da2e96dae9b96b7
#
_cell.length_a   1.000
_cell.length_b   1.000
_cell.length_c   1.000
_cell.angle_alpha   90.00
_cell.angle_beta   90.00
_cell.angle_gamma   90.00
#
_symmetry.space_group_name_H-M   'P 1'
#
loop_
_entity.id
_entity.type
_entity.pdbx_description
1 polymer ?
#
loop_
_entity_poly.entity_id
_entity_poly.type
_entity_poly.pdbx_seq_one_letter_code
_entity_poly.pdbx_strand_id
1 'polypeptide(L)'
;MKTLYLLRHGKSAWNEETLSDHDRPLAPRGAKAATLIGRQLRLDGFRADCILCSTARRAVDTLEIVTAQLDGHALEMPVHQERGLYLTGEKALLDRLRLLPDKVKTAMLVGHNPDLHHLAQDLAGFGSEEDLRNLAAKFPTAALAVLEFPVARWSDIEPRAGTLTQFLIPKKLT
;
A
#
# COMPACT_ATOMS: atom_id res chain seq x y z
N MET A 1 7.04 18.18 0.54
CA MET A 1 7.23 16.76 0.92
C MET A 1 5.99 15.96 0.61
N LYS A 2 6.13 14.86 -0.10
CA LYS A 2 5.05 13.91 -0.36
C LYS A 2 5.37 12.59 0.31
N THR A 3 4.39 11.98 0.95
CA THR A 3 4.54 10.68 1.62
C THR A 3 3.61 9.66 0.96
N LEU A 4 4.17 8.53 0.58
CA LEU A 4 3.47 7.46 -0.11
C LEU A 4 3.51 6.18 0.72
N TYR A 5 2.33 5.63 1.00
CA TYR A 5 2.17 4.33 1.66
C TYR A 5 1.76 3.31 0.59
N LEU A 6 2.55 2.26 0.43
CA LEU A 6 2.24 1.15 -0.48
C LEU A 6 1.89 -0.07 0.35
N LEU A 7 0.63 -0.49 0.30
CA LEU A 7 0.11 -1.61 1.07
C LEU A 7 -0.29 -2.74 0.12
N ARG A 8 0.35 -3.90 0.25
CA ARG A 8 -0.08 -5.09 -0.48
C ARG A 8 -1.25 -5.74 0.26
N HIS A 9 -2.23 -6.23 -0.49
CA HIS A 9 -3.35 -6.98 0.10
C HIS A 9 -2.85 -8.16 0.95
N GLY A 10 -3.65 -8.58 1.92
CA GLY A 10 -3.36 -9.74 2.74
C GLY A 10 -3.52 -11.06 1.98
N LYS A 11 -3.16 -12.16 2.63
CA LYS A 11 -3.28 -13.51 2.05
C LYS A 11 -4.72 -13.77 1.62
N SER A 12 -4.92 -14.20 0.38
CA SER A 12 -6.24 -14.50 -0.17
C SER A 12 -6.58 -15.99 -0.09
N ALA A 13 -7.87 -16.28 -0.07
CA ALA A 13 -8.37 -17.64 -0.05
C ALA A 13 -8.43 -18.22 -1.47
N TRP A 14 -8.12 -19.52 -1.60
CA TRP A 14 -8.11 -20.24 -2.88
C TRP A 14 -9.16 -21.33 -2.97
N ASN A 15 -10.01 -21.48 -1.96
CA ASN A 15 -10.88 -22.64 -1.79
C ASN A 15 -12.23 -22.52 -2.51
N GLU A 16 -12.43 -21.49 -3.33
CA GLU A 16 -13.66 -21.35 -4.12
C GLU A 16 -13.31 -21.29 -5.63
N GLU A 17 -13.39 -22.44 -6.28
CA GLU A 17 -13.04 -22.60 -7.69
C GLU A 17 -13.94 -21.81 -8.65
N THR A 18 -15.15 -21.46 -8.19
CA THR A 18 -16.13 -20.73 -9.02
C THR A 18 -15.89 -19.22 -9.07
N LEU A 19 -15.03 -18.70 -8.20
CA LEU A 19 -14.73 -17.27 -8.17
C LEU A 19 -13.63 -16.89 -9.14
N SER A 20 -13.79 -15.74 -9.80
CA SER A 20 -12.68 -15.14 -10.56
C SER A 20 -11.57 -14.70 -9.60
N ASP A 21 -10.36 -14.53 -10.13
CA ASP A 21 -9.25 -14.00 -9.33
C ASP A 21 -9.62 -12.68 -8.64
N HIS A 22 -10.28 -11.79 -9.37
CA HIS A 22 -10.70 -10.47 -8.86
C HIS A 22 -11.62 -10.59 -7.63
N ASP A 23 -12.46 -11.59 -7.58
CA ASP A 23 -13.48 -11.75 -6.53
C ASP A 23 -13.03 -12.63 -5.36
N ARG A 24 -11.80 -13.11 -5.35
CA ARG A 24 -11.28 -13.93 -4.24
C ARG A 24 -11.16 -13.12 -2.95
N PRO A 25 -11.78 -13.60 -1.85
CA PRO A 25 -11.71 -12.91 -0.56
C PRO A 25 -10.38 -13.15 0.17
N LEU A 26 -10.19 -12.46 1.27
CA LEU A 26 -9.08 -12.73 2.18
C LEU A 26 -9.25 -14.09 2.86
N ALA A 27 -8.12 -14.77 3.08
CA ALA A 27 -8.05 -15.88 4.03
C ALA A 27 -8.00 -15.35 5.47
N PRO A 28 -8.33 -16.17 6.47
CA PRO A 28 -8.22 -15.76 7.88
C PRO A 28 -6.84 -15.21 8.26
N ARG A 29 -5.76 -15.79 7.73
CA ARG A 29 -4.39 -15.31 7.94
C ARG A 29 -4.19 -13.90 7.37
N GLY A 30 -4.81 -13.63 6.22
CA GLY A 30 -4.77 -12.30 5.59
C GLY A 30 -5.47 -11.25 6.45
N ALA A 31 -6.63 -11.59 6.99
CA ALA A 31 -7.37 -10.69 7.88
C ALA A 31 -6.57 -10.39 9.15
N LYS A 32 -5.92 -11.40 9.73
CA LYS A 32 -5.08 -11.23 10.92
C LYS A 32 -3.90 -10.30 10.64
N ALA A 33 -3.22 -10.50 9.50
CA ALA A 33 -2.09 -9.67 9.10
C ALA A 33 -2.52 -8.21 8.87
N ALA A 34 -3.66 -8.00 8.20
CA ALA A 34 -4.21 -6.65 7.98
C ALA A 34 -4.53 -5.95 9.31
N THR A 35 -5.04 -6.69 10.30
CA THR A 35 -5.30 -6.16 11.65
C THR A 35 -4.01 -5.66 12.30
N LEU A 36 -2.93 -6.45 12.20
CA LEU A 36 -1.63 -6.06 12.77
C LEU A 36 -1.09 -4.76 12.13
N ILE A 37 -1.20 -4.66 10.82
CA ILE A 37 -0.77 -3.44 10.11
C ILE A 37 -1.63 -2.25 10.52
N GLY A 38 -2.95 -2.42 10.61
CA GLY A 38 -3.86 -1.36 11.04
C GLY A 38 -3.55 -0.85 12.43
N ARG A 39 -3.26 -1.76 13.37
CA ARG A 39 -2.88 -1.40 14.73
C ARG A 39 -1.57 -0.62 14.76
N GLN A 40 -0.59 -1.03 13.95
CA GLN A 40 0.68 -0.30 13.87
C GLN A 40 0.49 1.10 13.30
N LEU A 41 -0.30 1.22 12.23
CA LEU A 41 -0.62 2.52 11.64
C LEU A 41 -1.32 3.44 12.64
N ARG A 42 -2.21 2.89 13.46
CA ARG A 42 -2.86 3.65 14.53
C ARG A 42 -1.83 4.19 15.53
N LEU A 43 -0.92 3.35 15.98
CA LEU A 43 0.15 3.75 16.90
C LEU A 43 1.03 4.84 16.31
N ASP A 44 1.27 4.78 15.00
CA ASP A 44 2.11 5.74 14.29
C ASP A 44 1.35 7.05 13.95
N GLY A 45 0.07 7.14 14.30
CA GLY A 45 -0.72 8.33 14.01
C GLY A 45 -1.02 8.53 12.52
N PHE A 46 -1.15 7.45 11.78
CA PHE A 46 -1.38 7.50 10.33
C PHE A 46 -2.62 8.28 9.94
N ARG A 47 -2.45 9.16 8.96
CA ARG A 47 -3.54 9.85 8.26
C ARG A 47 -3.13 10.03 6.80
N ALA A 48 -4.06 9.77 5.90
CA ALA A 48 -3.85 10.02 4.47
C ALA A 48 -4.87 11.04 3.96
N ASP A 49 -4.43 11.88 3.03
CA ASP A 49 -5.33 12.82 2.34
C ASP A 49 -6.12 12.11 1.24
N CYS A 50 -5.62 10.98 0.77
CA CYS A 50 -6.25 10.20 -0.29
C CYS A 50 -5.79 8.75 -0.22
N ILE A 51 -6.72 7.81 -0.43
CA ILE A 51 -6.43 6.38 -0.54
C ILE A 51 -6.87 5.90 -1.90
N LEU A 52 -5.95 5.28 -2.63
CA LEU A 52 -6.22 4.62 -3.91
C LEU A 52 -6.23 3.12 -3.66
N CYS A 53 -7.29 2.43 -4.02
CA CYS A 53 -7.43 1.00 -3.76
C CYS A 53 -7.83 0.25 -5.02
N SER A 54 -7.14 -0.86 -5.29
CA SER A 54 -7.59 -1.79 -6.34
C SER A 54 -9.02 -2.25 -6.05
N THR A 55 -9.79 -2.49 -7.10
CA THR A 55 -11.16 -3.00 -6.99
C THR A 55 -11.23 -4.48 -6.60
N ALA A 56 -10.11 -5.22 -6.64
CA ALA A 56 -10.09 -6.62 -6.26
C ALA A 56 -10.56 -6.80 -4.81
N ARG A 57 -11.40 -7.80 -4.57
CA ARG A 57 -12.02 -8.02 -3.26
C ARG A 57 -10.97 -8.12 -2.14
N ARG A 58 -9.88 -8.86 -2.37
CA ARG A 58 -8.83 -9.00 -1.34
C ARG A 58 -8.15 -7.68 -0.97
N ALA A 59 -8.06 -6.73 -1.92
CA ALA A 59 -7.52 -5.41 -1.64
C ALA A 59 -8.51 -4.55 -0.85
N VAL A 60 -9.77 -4.56 -1.26
CA VAL A 60 -10.85 -3.83 -0.56
C VAL A 60 -11.01 -4.36 0.87
N ASP A 61 -11.05 -5.68 1.03
CA ASP A 61 -11.15 -6.31 2.36
C ASP A 61 -9.98 -5.93 3.25
N THR A 62 -8.76 -5.94 2.70
CA THR A 62 -7.55 -5.53 3.45
C THR A 62 -7.69 -4.10 3.95
N LEU A 63 -8.07 -3.18 3.06
CA LEU A 63 -8.24 -1.78 3.43
C LEU A 63 -9.30 -1.59 4.50
N GLU A 64 -10.43 -2.26 4.38
CA GLU A 64 -11.51 -2.18 5.38
C GLU A 64 -11.04 -2.61 6.76
N ILE A 65 -10.28 -3.71 6.84
CA ILE A 65 -9.74 -4.21 8.11
C ILE A 65 -8.72 -3.22 8.69
N VAL A 66 -7.82 -2.71 7.85
CA VAL A 66 -6.82 -1.74 8.29
C VAL A 66 -7.49 -0.47 8.83
N THR A 67 -8.43 0.09 8.09
CA THR A 67 -9.10 1.34 8.51
C THR A 67 -9.98 1.13 9.73
N ALA A 68 -10.53 -0.07 9.93
CA ALA A 68 -11.30 -0.39 11.14
C ALA A 68 -10.46 -0.33 12.43
N GLN A 69 -9.13 -0.45 12.33
CA GLN A 69 -8.23 -0.35 13.47
C GLN A 69 -7.87 1.11 13.80
N LEU A 70 -8.12 2.04 12.88
CA LEU A 70 -7.77 3.45 13.03
C LEU A 70 -8.83 4.17 13.88
N ASP A 71 -8.47 5.35 14.40
CA ASP A 71 -9.42 6.19 15.13
C ASP A 71 -10.45 6.81 14.16
N GLY A 72 -11.48 7.49 14.71
CA GLY A 72 -12.63 8.01 13.94
C GLY A 72 -12.28 8.83 12.70
N HIS A 73 -11.05 9.31 12.58
CA HIS A 73 -10.57 10.04 11.39
C HIS A 73 -10.49 9.17 10.13
N ALA A 74 -10.51 7.83 10.26
CA ALA A 74 -10.51 6.93 9.11
C ALA A 74 -11.71 7.16 8.19
N LEU A 75 -12.83 7.60 8.75
CA LEU A 75 -14.05 7.85 7.98
C LEU A 75 -13.95 9.14 7.13
N GLU A 76 -12.97 10.00 7.42
CA GLU A 76 -12.76 11.26 6.72
C GLU A 76 -11.79 11.15 5.57
N MET A 77 -11.09 10.02 5.43
CA MET A 77 -10.12 9.82 4.35
C MET A 77 -10.82 9.42 3.06
N PRO A 78 -10.71 10.21 1.98
CA PRO A 78 -11.29 9.85 0.69
C PRO A 78 -10.68 8.56 0.14
N VAL A 79 -11.53 7.61 -0.26
CA VAL A 79 -11.10 6.34 -0.85
C VAL A 79 -11.61 6.27 -2.28
N HIS A 80 -10.71 6.01 -3.22
CA HIS A 80 -11.03 5.80 -4.63
C HIS A 80 -10.69 4.36 -5.01
N GLN A 81 -11.71 3.55 -5.28
CA GLN A 81 -11.54 2.20 -5.80
C GLN A 81 -11.41 2.28 -7.31
N GLU A 82 -10.30 1.78 -7.86
CA GLU A 82 -10.01 1.91 -9.28
C GLU A 82 -9.54 0.58 -9.87
N ARG A 83 -10.22 0.15 -10.94
CA ARG A 83 -9.83 -1.06 -11.66
C ARG A 83 -8.46 -0.93 -12.32
N GLY A 84 -8.05 0.29 -12.65
CA GLY A 84 -6.73 0.59 -13.19
C GLY A 84 -5.56 0.27 -12.26
N LEU A 85 -5.85 -0.10 -11.01
CA LEU A 85 -4.84 -0.52 -10.04
C LEU A 85 -4.78 -2.04 -9.87
N TYR A 86 -5.59 -2.78 -10.62
CA TYR A 86 -5.67 -4.23 -10.53
C TYR A 86 -4.80 -4.87 -11.62
N LEU A 87 -3.58 -5.29 -11.24
CA LEU A 87 -2.65 -6.03 -12.09
C LEU A 87 -2.34 -5.33 -13.43
N THR A 88 -2.18 -4.02 -13.40
CA THR A 88 -1.96 -3.20 -14.60
C THR A 88 -0.49 -2.85 -14.84
N GLY A 89 0.40 -3.24 -13.94
CA GLY A 89 1.84 -2.96 -14.03
C GLY A 89 2.27 -1.74 -13.21
N GLU A 90 3.55 -1.71 -12.87
CA GLU A 90 4.10 -0.62 -12.05
C GLU A 90 4.01 0.75 -12.71
N LYS A 91 4.17 0.80 -14.04
CA LYS A 91 4.07 2.07 -14.77
C LYS A 91 2.71 2.71 -14.63
N ALA A 92 1.64 1.91 -14.72
CA ALA A 92 0.28 2.41 -14.56
C ALA A 92 0.06 2.97 -13.14
N LEU A 93 0.62 2.32 -12.12
CA LEU A 93 0.55 2.81 -10.75
C LEU A 93 1.27 4.15 -10.60
N LEU A 94 2.48 4.27 -11.16
CA LEU A 94 3.24 5.50 -11.08
C LEU A 94 2.54 6.64 -11.83
N ASP A 95 2.04 6.37 -13.04
CA ASP A 95 1.30 7.35 -13.82
C ASP A 95 0.07 7.87 -13.03
N ARG A 96 -0.63 6.96 -12.34
CA ARG A 96 -1.78 7.33 -11.52
C ARG A 96 -1.39 8.20 -10.33
N LEU A 97 -0.30 7.87 -9.64
CA LEU A 97 0.20 8.65 -8.52
C LEU A 97 0.61 10.06 -8.96
N ARG A 98 1.23 10.18 -10.12
CA ARG A 98 1.65 11.48 -10.66
C ARG A 98 0.49 12.41 -10.99
N LEU A 99 -0.74 11.88 -11.10
CA LEU A 99 -1.95 12.66 -11.35
C LEU A 99 -2.61 13.17 -10.06
N LEU A 100 -2.10 12.79 -8.88
CA LEU A 100 -2.67 13.29 -7.63
C LEU A 100 -2.51 14.81 -7.51
N PRO A 101 -3.54 15.51 -6.98
CA PRO A 101 -3.46 16.97 -6.81
C PRO A 101 -2.36 17.36 -5.82
N ASP A 102 -1.82 18.56 -6.00
CA ASP A 102 -0.74 19.08 -5.14
C ASP A 102 -1.16 19.18 -3.67
N LYS A 103 -2.44 19.37 -3.40
CA LYS A 103 -2.98 19.45 -2.03
C LYS A 103 -2.89 18.13 -1.27
N VAL A 104 -2.81 17.01 -1.98
CA VAL A 104 -2.60 15.69 -1.37
C VAL A 104 -1.15 15.61 -0.93
N LYS A 105 -0.90 15.55 0.36
CA LYS A 105 0.46 15.43 0.91
C LYS A 105 0.81 13.99 1.22
N THR A 106 -0.15 13.23 1.71
CA THR A 106 0.01 11.82 2.05
C THR A 106 -1.03 11.01 1.29
N ALA A 107 -0.56 9.99 0.58
CA ALA A 107 -1.42 9.07 -0.15
C ALA A 107 -1.08 7.62 0.22
N MET A 108 -2.09 6.75 0.21
CA MET A 108 -1.91 5.32 0.32
C MET A 108 -2.42 4.66 -0.95
N LEU A 109 -1.68 3.67 -1.45
CA LEU A 109 -2.10 2.83 -2.56
C LEU A 109 -2.14 1.38 -2.08
N VAL A 110 -3.31 0.75 -2.21
CA VAL A 110 -3.51 -0.66 -1.84
C VAL A 110 -3.61 -1.47 -3.13
N GLY A 111 -2.73 -2.44 -3.29
CA GLY A 111 -2.65 -3.17 -4.54
C GLY A 111 -1.97 -4.54 -4.44
N HIS A 112 -1.29 -4.89 -5.50
CA HIS A 112 -0.85 -6.25 -5.81
C HIS A 112 0.62 -6.32 -6.18
N ASN A 113 1.22 -7.51 -6.01
CA ASN A 113 2.50 -7.85 -6.63
C ASN A 113 2.25 -8.47 -8.02
N PRO A 114 3.20 -8.38 -8.94
CA PRO A 114 4.54 -7.80 -8.76
C PRO A 114 4.58 -6.27 -8.81
N ASP A 115 3.48 -5.62 -9.12
CA ASP A 115 3.42 -4.19 -9.39
C ASP A 115 3.95 -3.35 -8.22
N LEU A 116 3.47 -3.62 -6.99
CA LEU A 116 3.91 -2.86 -5.82
C LEU A 116 5.38 -3.09 -5.50
N HIS A 117 5.85 -4.33 -5.61
CA HIS A 117 7.26 -4.65 -5.33
C HIS A 117 8.17 -3.90 -6.31
N HIS A 118 7.86 -3.96 -7.60
CA HIS A 118 8.63 -3.25 -8.63
C HIS A 118 8.59 -1.74 -8.41
N LEU A 119 7.41 -1.19 -8.13
CA LEU A 119 7.27 0.25 -7.90
C LEU A 119 8.08 0.70 -6.69
N ALA A 120 7.97 0.00 -5.57
CA ALA A 120 8.71 0.36 -4.36
C ALA A 120 10.22 0.30 -4.58
N GLN A 121 10.71 -0.72 -5.26
CA GLN A 121 12.14 -0.84 -5.58
C GLN A 121 12.60 0.27 -6.53
N ASP A 122 11.79 0.61 -7.53
CA ASP A 122 12.15 1.67 -8.47
C ASP A 122 12.21 3.04 -7.81
N LEU A 123 11.32 3.30 -6.86
CA LEU A 123 11.21 4.61 -6.20
C LEU A 123 12.19 4.78 -5.04
N ALA A 124 12.56 3.70 -4.35
CA ALA A 124 13.42 3.76 -3.17
C ALA A 124 14.88 3.94 -3.58
N GLY A 125 15.43 5.13 -3.33
CA GLY A 125 16.85 5.41 -3.53
C GLY A 125 17.64 5.46 -2.24
N PHE A 126 16.96 5.71 -1.11
CA PHE A 126 17.55 5.90 0.20
C PHE A 126 16.76 5.16 1.26
N GLY A 127 17.38 4.88 2.39
CA GLY A 127 16.75 4.18 3.50
C GLY A 127 17.80 3.45 4.34
N SER A 128 17.36 2.77 5.41
CA SER A 128 18.24 1.93 6.19
C SER A 128 18.68 0.72 5.36
N GLU A 129 19.89 0.21 5.61
CA GLU A 129 20.38 -0.98 4.91
C GLU A 129 19.45 -2.17 5.11
N GLU A 130 18.92 -2.34 6.31
CA GLU A 130 18.02 -3.44 6.64
C GLU A 130 16.74 -3.37 5.83
N ASP A 131 16.07 -2.21 5.84
CA ASP A 131 14.80 -2.06 5.12
C ASP A 131 14.99 -2.18 3.60
N LEU A 132 16.05 -1.58 3.06
CA LEU A 132 16.33 -1.68 1.62
C LEU A 132 16.63 -3.13 1.22
N ARG A 133 17.38 -3.87 2.04
CA ARG A 133 17.68 -5.28 1.79
C ARG A 133 16.41 -6.13 1.87
N ASN A 134 15.55 -5.89 2.87
CA ASN A 134 14.30 -6.60 3.02
C ASN A 134 13.35 -6.34 1.84
N LEU A 135 13.27 -5.09 1.41
CA LEU A 135 12.45 -4.71 0.26
C LEU A 135 12.97 -5.36 -1.03
N ALA A 136 14.29 -5.37 -1.23
CA ALA A 136 14.88 -6.01 -2.41
C ALA A 136 14.58 -7.52 -2.46
N ALA A 137 14.54 -8.17 -1.30
CA ALA A 137 14.32 -9.60 -1.22
C ALA A 137 12.85 -9.99 -1.50
N LYS A 138 11.88 -9.27 -0.93
CA LYS A 138 10.48 -9.68 -0.98
C LYS A 138 9.55 -8.58 -0.50
N PHE A 139 8.35 -8.52 -1.09
CA PHE A 139 7.25 -7.68 -0.60
C PHE A 139 6.10 -8.62 -0.19
N PRO A 140 6.05 -9.06 1.08
CA PRO A 140 5.05 -10.06 1.52
C PRO A 140 3.62 -9.53 1.46
N THR A 141 2.64 -10.45 1.51
CA THR A 141 1.23 -10.07 1.65
C THR A 141 1.03 -9.26 2.92
N ALA A 142 0.21 -8.21 2.83
CA ALA A 142 -0.06 -7.22 3.87
C ALA A 142 1.16 -6.41 4.31
N ALA A 143 2.30 -6.54 3.65
CA ALA A 143 3.44 -5.67 3.94
C ALA A 143 3.16 -4.23 3.49
N LEU A 144 3.80 -3.30 4.16
CA LEU A 144 3.63 -1.86 3.94
C LEU A 144 4.98 -1.19 3.78
N ALA A 145 5.16 -0.47 2.67
CA ALA A 145 6.32 0.38 2.45
C ALA A 145 5.90 1.85 2.58
N VAL A 146 6.69 2.64 3.27
CA VAL A 146 6.47 4.08 3.42
C VAL A 146 7.64 4.81 2.78
N LEU A 147 7.33 5.65 1.78
CA LEU A 147 8.33 6.40 1.01
C LEU A 147 8.06 7.89 1.13
N GLU A 148 9.10 8.68 1.36
CA GLU A 148 9.03 10.13 1.39
C GLU A 148 9.80 10.71 0.22
N PHE A 149 9.23 11.76 -0.40
CA PHE A 149 9.82 12.45 -1.55
C PHE A 149 9.92 13.94 -1.27
N PRO A 150 11.11 14.55 -1.45
CA PRO A 150 11.28 15.99 -1.24
C PRO A 150 10.81 16.78 -2.47
N VAL A 151 9.53 16.65 -2.82
CA VAL A 151 8.92 17.31 -3.96
C VAL A 151 7.63 18.01 -3.53
N ALA A 152 7.25 19.06 -4.26
CA ALA A 152 6.02 19.79 -4.01
C ALA A 152 4.83 19.19 -4.75
N ARG A 153 5.08 18.44 -5.82
CA ARG A 153 4.04 17.87 -6.70
C ARG A 153 4.28 16.40 -6.93
N TRP A 154 3.20 15.63 -6.97
CA TRP A 154 3.27 14.21 -7.30
C TRP A 154 3.84 13.97 -8.71
N SER A 155 3.59 14.90 -9.63
CA SER A 155 4.13 14.82 -10.99
C SER A 155 5.66 14.90 -11.05
N ASP A 156 6.30 15.38 -9.98
CA ASP A 156 7.77 15.52 -9.90
C ASP A 156 8.45 14.29 -9.28
N ILE A 157 7.70 13.24 -8.93
CA ILE A 157 8.30 12.01 -8.41
C ILE A 157 9.13 11.33 -9.48
N GLU A 158 10.40 11.07 -9.15
CA GLU A 158 11.35 10.41 -10.04
C GLU A 158 11.86 9.09 -9.44
N PRO A 159 12.27 8.14 -10.30
CA PRO A 159 12.90 6.91 -9.84
C PRO A 159 14.11 7.18 -8.94
N ARG A 160 14.25 6.40 -7.89
CA ARG A 160 15.38 6.44 -6.94
C ARG A 160 15.45 7.72 -6.10
N ALA A 161 14.41 8.56 -6.15
CA ALA A 161 14.37 9.81 -5.40
C ALA A 161 13.74 9.68 -4.02
N GLY A 162 13.04 8.59 -3.76
CA GLY A 162 12.34 8.37 -2.49
C GLY A 162 13.22 7.81 -1.40
N THR A 163 12.91 8.18 -0.16
CA THR A 163 13.50 7.58 1.04
C THR A 163 12.51 6.58 1.62
N LEU A 164 12.93 5.33 1.73
CA LEU A 164 12.15 4.29 2.40
C LEU A 164 12.30 4.50 3.90
N THR A 165 11.29 5.08 4.53
CA THR A 165 11.32 5.41 5.96
C THR A 165 10.87 4.25 6.84
N GLN A 166 10.03 3.37 6.30
CA GLN A 166 9.57 2.15 6.99
C GLN A 166 9.29 1.06 5.96
N PHE A 167 9.56 -0.17 6.36
CA PHE A 167 9.08 -1.34 5.64
C PHE A 167 8.55 -2.34 6.68
N LEU A 168 7.22 -2.34 6.85
CA LEU A 168 6.54 -3.16 7.86
C LEU A 168 6.16 -4.51 7.28
N ILE A 169 6.63 -5.56 7.91
CA ILE A 169 6.32 -6.95 7.55
C ILE A 169 5.46 -7.52 8.68
N PRO A 170 4.20 -7.95 8.41
CA PRO A 170 3.29 -8.38 9.48
C PRO A 170 3.87 -9.45 10.40
N LYS A 171 4.63 -10.40 9.85
CA LYS A 171 5.27 -11.45 10.60
C LYS A 171 6.17 -10.93 11.72
N LYS A 172 6.74 -9.73 11.55
CA LYS A 172 7.64 -9.10 12.52
C LYS A 172 6.93 -8.24 13.55
N LEU A 173 5.61 -8.08 13.44
CA LEU A 173 4.79 -7.27 14.35
C LEU A 173 4.09 -8.09 15.43
N THR A 174 4.31 -9.38 15.49
CA THR A 174 3.71 -10.26 16.50
C THR A 174 4.54 -10.32 17.78
#